data_9df094362e4acf9d9f30870cd69476af
#
_entry.id   9df094362e4acf9d9f30870cd69476af
#
_cell.length_a   1.000
_cell.length_b   1.000
_cell.length_c   1.000
_cell.angle_alpha   90.00
_cell.angle_beta   90.00
_cell.angle_gamma   90.00
#
_symmetry.space_group_name_H-M   'P 1'
#
loop_
_entity.id
_entity.type
_entity.pdbx_description
1 polymer ?
#
loop_
_entity_poly.entity_id
_entity_poly.type
_entity_poly.pdbx_seq_one_letter_code
_entity_poly.pdbx_strand_id
1 'polypeptide(L)'
;FHAQRGTLFVVSDEGEVAEIKKDGTPIANWMVKGDLESIAVVFETGLLYIGVEGEDVILEFDPERGEVRRRFPINREFKGDPNFLQKKVGEYDNGIESLAFVANAEHPEGGTFYVGNQWDPPMIMEVLVPLKSSRAAEAAATIIRVLPFKMDDPAAMYYDPVTKRLNIVSDADNILVEVTLDGEMIKQYAFLGNEQEGLCRDDEGYLYIAQDKGGIIKVKDLRKR
;
A
#
# COMPACT_ATOMS: atom_id res chain seq x y z
N PHE A 1 7.03 1.78 7.35
CA PHE A 1 7.75 2.43 8.44
C PHE A 1 7.03 3.70 8.88
N HIS A 2 6.81 3.85 10.18
CA HIS A 2 6.16 5.00 10.79
C HIS A 2 7.22 5.91 11.43
N ALA A 3 7.63 6.96 10.72
CA ALA A 3 8.79 7.78 11.11
C ALA A 3 8.62 8.50 12.47
N GLN A 4 7.41 8.97 12.82
CA GLN A 4 7.16 9.66 14.10
C GLN A 4 7.30 8.71 15.31
N ARG A 5 6.99 7.43 15.14
CA ARG A 5 7.07 6.39 16.18
C ARG A 5 8.41 5.64 16.15
N GLY A 6 9.11 5.67 15.03
CA GLY A 6 10.36 4.94 14.82
C GLY A 6 10.15 3.41 14.70
N THR A 7 8.95 2.98 14.36
CA THR A 7 8.51 1.58 14.36
C THR A 7 8.02 1.12 12.99
N LEU A 8 7.80 -0.18 12.83
CA LEU A 8 7.18 -0.79 11.67
C LEU A 8 5.75 -1.20 12.00
N PHE A 9 4.86 -1.10 11.02
CA PHE A 9 3.54 -1.70 11.05
C PHE A 9 3.46 -2.77 9.98
N VAL A 10 2.83 -3.88 10.34
CA VAL A 10 2.64 -5.06 9.49
C VAL A 10 1.16 -5.44 9.55
N VAL A 11 0.61 -5.89 8.46
CA VAL A 11 -0.75 -6.44 8.37
C VAL A 11 -0.69 -7.88 7.91
N SER A 12 -1.76 -8.63 8.11
CA SER A 12 -1.95 -9.99 7.61
C SER A 12 -3.36 -10.19 7.07
N ASP A 13 -3.49 -11.11 6.14
CA ASP A 13 -4.73 -11.63 5.57
C ASP A 13 -5.73 -12.15 6.62
N GLU A 14 -5.27 -12.60 7.77
CA GLU A 14 -6.12 -12.97 8.91
C GLU A 14 -6.70 -11.77 9.70
N GLY A 15 -6.41 -10.53 9.24
CA GLY A 15 -6.95 -9.31 9.84
C GLY A 15 -6.16 -8.79 11.03
N GLU A 16 -4.89 -9.11 11.14
CA GLU A 16 -4.03 -8.63 12.21
C GLU A 16 -3.27 -7.37 11.79
N VAL A 17 -3.22 -6.36 12.66
CA VAL A 17 -2.35 -5.20 12.53
C VAL A 17 -1.35 -5.22 13.69
N ALA A 18 -0.06 -5.33 13.39
CA ALA A 18 0.99 -5.40 14.39
C ALA A 18 1.92 -4.19 14.30
N GLU A 19 2.27 -3.62 15.46
CA GLU A 19 3.38 -2.68 15.61
C GLU A 19 4.59 -3.41 16.18
N ILE A 20 5.73 -3.28 15.50
CA ILE A 20 6.99 -3.91 15.89
C ILE A 20 8.15 -2.91 15.85
N LYS A 21 9.19 -3.17 16.62
CA LYS A 21 10.45 -2.43 16.49
C LYS A 21 11.21 -2.81 15.21
N LYS A 22 12.21 -1.99 14.83
CA LYS A 22 13.10 -2.26 13.69
C LYS A 22 13.93 -3.55 13.82
N ASP A 23 13.95 -4.18 14.99
CA ASP A 23 14.59 -5.46 15.26
C ASP A 23 13.61 -6.64 15.30
N GLY A 24 12.34 -6.40 15.01
CA GLY A 24 11.26 -7.40 15.02
C GLY A 24 10.59 -7.59 16.38
N THR A 25 11.02 -6.90 17.45
CA THR A 25 10.39 -7.01 18.77
C THR A 25 8.94 -6.51 18.72
N PRO A 26 7.93 -7.31 19.11
CA PRO A 26 6.54 -6.86 19.17
C PRO A 26 6.34 -5.69 20.15
N ILE A 27 5.45 -4.76 19.81
CA ILE A 27 5.04 -3.63 20.67
C ILE A 27 3.55 -3.72 20.96
N ALA A 28 2.71 -3.84 19.92
CA ALA A 28 1.26 -3.89 20.03
C ALA A 28 0.66 -4.70 18.88
N ASN A 29 -0.58 -5.13 19.07
CA ASN A 29 -1.33 -5.91 18.11
C ASN A 29 -2.82 -5.60 18.23
N TRP A 30 -3.51 -5.51 17.10
CA TRP A 30 -4.94 -5.27 17.00
C TRP A 30 -5.57 -6.18 15.96
N MET A 31 -6.82 -6.60 16.21
CA MET A 31 -7.61 -7.32 15.21
C MET A 31 -8.50 -6.34 14.46
N VAL A 32 -8.37 -6.30 13.16
CA VAL A 32 -9.18 -5.53 12.21
C VAL A 32 -9.84 -6.52 11.26
N LYS A 33 -11.16 -6.44 11.12
CA LYS A 33 -11.88 -7.38 10.26
C LYS A 33 -11.53 -7.13 8.79
N GLY A 34 -11.17 -8.16 8.06
CA GLY A 34 -10.91 -8.17 6.61
C GLY A 34 -9.63 -8.90 6.27
N ASP A 35 -9.44 -9.08 5.01
CA ASP A 35 -8.23 -9.58 4.36
C ASP A 35 -7.31 -8.39 4.12
N LEU A 36 -6.27 -8.22 4.97
CA LEU A 36 -5.47 -6.99 5.00
C LEU A 36 -4.16 -7.20 4.24
N GLU A 37 -4.08 -6.63 3.05
CA GLU A 37 -2.95 -6.86 2.13
C GLU A 37 -1.90 -5.74 2.13
N SER A 38 -2.29 -4.55 2.48
CA SER A 38 -1.38 -3.40 2.36
C SER A 38 -1.56 -2.37 3.46
N ILE A 39 -0.47 -1.63 3.74
CA ILE A 39 -0.48 -0.57 4.75
C ILE A 39 0.39 0.61 4.35
N ALA A 40 -0.17 1.82 4.43
CA ALA A 40 0.54 3.09 4.23
C ALA A 40 0.36 4.02 5.43
N VAL A 41 1.32 4.92 5.64
CA VAL A 41 1.26 5.95 6.69
C VAL A 41 1.04 7.30 6.04
N VAL A 42 0.06 8.06 6.51
CA VAL A 42 -0.04 9.50 6.23
C VAL A 42 0.71 10.26 7.32
N PHE A 43 1.89 10.71 6.98
CA PHE A 43 2.84 11.28 7.93
C PHE A 43 2.28 12.47 8.73
N GLU A 44 1.48 13.34 8.07
CA GLU A 44 0.92 14.54 8.72
C GLU A 44 0.01 14.21 9.91
N THR A 45 -0.72 13.10 9.83
CA THR A 45 -1.69 12.69 10.84
C THR A 45 -1.20 11.58 11.76
N GLY A 46 -0.19 10.82 11.34
CA GLY A 46 0.24 9.60 12.00
C GLY A 46 -0.77 8.44 11.88
N LEU A 47 -1.81 8.58 11.07
CA LEU A 47 -2.80 7.53 10.84
C LEU A 47 -2.30 6.53 9.80
N LEU A 48 -2.73 5.29 9.96
CA LEU A 48 -2.47 4.21 9.03
C LEU A 48 -3.63 4.07 8.05
N TYR A 49 -3.31 3.73 6.82
CA TYR A 49 -4.29 3.41 5.80
C TYR A 49 -4.02 1.99 5.32
N ILE A 50 -5.05 1.16 5.37
CA ILE A 50 -4.94 -0.29 5.19
C ILE A 50 -5.83 -0.69 4.03
N GLY A 51 -5.27 -1.35 3.02
CA GLY A 51 -6.02 -1.96 1.92
C GLY A 51 -6.64 -3.27 2.36
N VAL A 52 -7.91 -3.48 2.00
CA VAL A 52 -8.65 -4.72 2.27
C VAL A 52 -9.01 -5.35 0.94
N GLU A 53 -8.48 -6.53 0.68
CA GLU A 53 -8.78 -7.31 -0.52
C GLU A 53 -10.25 -7.77 -0.54
N GLY A 54 -10.76 -8.09 -1.72
CA GLY A 54 -12.14 -8.57 -1.91
C GLY A 54 -13.24 -7.55 -1.60
N GLU A 55 -13.00 -6.59 -0.70
CA GLU A 55 -13.90 -5.47 -0.43
C GLU A 55 -13.54 -4.21 -1.26
N ASP A 56 -12.28 -4.06 -1.71
CA ASP A 56 -11.67 -2.86 -2.30
C ASP A 56 -11.90 -1.61 -1.45
N VAL A 57 -11.54 -1.72 -0.19
CA VAL A 57 -11.72 -0.66 0.80
C VAL A 57 -10.37 -0.23 1.35
N ILE A 58 -10.15 1.07 1.47
CA ILE A 58 -9.07 1.62 2.27
C ILE A 58 -9.63 1.98 3.65
N LEU A 59 -9.09 1.38 4.71
CA LEU A 59 -9.44 1.71 6.10
C LEU A 59 -8.51 2.79 6.62
N GLU A 60 -9.03 3.78 7.35
CA GLU A 60 -8.23 4.68 8.18
C GLU A 60 -8.19 4.13 9.60
N PHE A 61 -7.01 3.76 10.05
CA PHE A 61 -6.78 3.16 11.36
C PHE A 61 -5.95 4.09 12.26
N ASP A 62 -6.37 4.24 13.49
CA ASP A 62 -5.70 5.02 14.52
C ASP A 62 -4.90 4.07 15.45
N PRO A 63 -3.56 4.02 15.34
CA PRO A 63 -2.75 3.10 16.15
C PRO A 63 -2.66 3.49 17.63
N GLU A 64 -3.01 4.74 17.99
CA GLU A 64 -3.05 5.16 19.41
C GLU A 64 -4.32 4.66 20.09
N ARG A 65 -5.44 4.61 19.35
CA ARG A 65 -6.72 4.13 19.86
C ARG A 65 -6.97 2.66 19.59
N GLY A 66 -6.25 2.09 18.61
CA GLY A 66 -6.44 0.71 18.17
C GLY A 66 -7.78 0.48 17.46
N GLU A 67 -8.26 1.47 16.69
CA GLU A 67 -9.58 1.42 16.07
C GLU A 67 -9.58 1.94 14.63
N VAL A 68 -10.46 1.35 13.81
CA VAL A 68 -10.80 1.88 12.48
C VAL A 68 -11.71 3.10 12.66
N ARG A 69 -11.27 4.24 12.17
CA ARG A 69 -11.99 5.52 12.25
C ARG A 69 -12.92 5.76 11.08
N ARG A 70 -12.46 5.43 9.88
CA ARG A 70 -13.19 5.65 8.63
C ARG A 70 -12.94 4.53 7.64
N ARG A 71 -13.86 4.38 6.69
CA ARG A 71 -13.78 3.44 5.58
C ARG A 71 -13.92 4.19 4.27
N PHE A 72 -13.12 3.81 3.27
CA PHE A 72 -13.14 4.43 1.96
C PHE A 72 -13.27 3.35 0.87
N PRO A 73 -14.50 2.89 0.58
CA PRO A 73 -14.73 1.99 -0.55
C PRO A 73 -14.26 2.65 -1.85
N ILE A 74 -13.46 1.96 -2.65
CA ILE A 74 -13.04 2.44 -3.96
C ILE A 74 -14.21 2.24 -4.93
N ASN A 75 -14.64 3.32 -5.58
CA ASN A 75 -15.59 3.22 -6.67
C ASN A 75 -14.94 2.43 -7.83
N ARG A 76 -15.57 1.31 -8.21
CA ARG A 76 -15.08 0.40 -9.25
C ARG A 76 -15.28 0.93 -10.66
N GLU A 77 -15.97 2.06 -10.82
CA GLU A 77 -16.14 2.73 -12.10
C GLU A 77 -14.91 3.58 -12.45
N PHE A 78 -14.46 3.48 -13.69
CA PHE A 78 -13.45 4.37 -14.25
C PHE A 78 -13.78 4.70 -15.70
N LYS A 79 -13.80 6.00 -16.05
CA LYS A 79 -14.09 6.53 -17.40
C LYS A 79 -15.39 6.00 -18.02
N GLY A 80 -16.43 5.77 -17.18
CA GLY A 80 -17.73 5.30 -17.61
C GLY A 80 -17.87 3.78 -17.77
N ASP A 81 -16.84 3.02 -17.43
CA ASP A 81 -16.92 1.57 -17.28
C ASP A 81 -17.24 1.20 -15.82
N PRO A 82 -18.47 0.78 -15.49
CA PRO A 82 -18.89 0.45 -14.14
C PRO A 82 -18.29 -0.85 -13.60
N ASN A 83 -17.67 -1.64 -14.46
CA ASN A 83 -17.03 -2.92 -14.12
C ASN A 83 -15.52 -2.89 -14.29
N PHE A 84 -14.92 -1.69 -14.23
CA PHE A 84 -13.50 -1.52 -14.45
C PHE A 84 -12.66 -2.34 -13.46
N LEU A 85 -13.01 -2.34 -12.17
CA LEU A 85 -12.46 -3.26 -11.18
C LEU A 85 -13.40 -4.44 -10.96
N GLN A 86 -12.91 -5.65 -11.20
CA GLN A 86 -13.64 -6.88 -10.94
C GLN A 86 -13.35 -7.37 -9.52
N LYS A 87 -14.40 -7.87 -8.83
CA LYS A 87 -14.28 -8.40 -7.45
C LYS A 87 -13.61 -9.76 -7.38
N LYS A 88 -13.78 -10.55 -8.44
CA LYS A 88 -13.32 -11.94 -8.49
C LYS A 88 -12.85 -12.28 -9.87
N VAL A 89 -11.82 -13.11 -9.91
CA VAL A 89 -11.36 -13.77 -11.14
C VAL A 89 -11.54 -15.27 -10.93
N GLY A 90 -12.62 -15.83 -11.51
CA GLY A 90 -13.01 -17.20 -11.24
C GLY A 90 -13.48 -17.42 -9.80
N GLU A 91 -12.81 -18.28 -9.05
CA GLU A 91 -13.07 -18.56 -7.63
C GLU A 91 -12.21 -17.73 -6.67
N TYR A 92 -11.21 -17.02 -7.19
CA TYR A 92 -10.28 -16.23 -6.40
C TYR A 92 -10.80 -14.81 -6.18
N ASP A 93 -10.56 -14.26 -5.00
CA ASP A 93 -10.73 -12.85 -4.74
C ASP A 93 -9.74 -12.05 -5.59
N ASN A 94 -10.08 -10.83 -5.93
CA ASN A 94 -9.29 -9.92 -6.74
C ASN A 94 -9.43 -8.53 -6.14
N GLY A 95 -8.34 -7.87 -5.89
CA GLY A 95 -8.44 -6.62 -5.20
C GLY A 95 -7.13 -5.87 -5.02
N ILE A 96 -7.13 -5.11 -3.94
CA ILE A 96 -6.03 -4.24 -3.55
C ILE A 96 -4.94 -5.06 -2.87
N GLU A 97 -3.77 -5.16 -3.50
CA GLU A 97 -2.59 -5.82 -2.93
C GLU A 97 -1.60 -4.83 -2.36
N SER A 98 -1.40 -3.72 -3.00
CA SER A 98 -0.40 -2.75 -2.56
C SER A 98 -0.94 -1.34 -2.44
N LEU A 99 -0.37 -0.57 -1.50
CA LEU A 99 -0.81 0.79 -1.20
C LEU A 99 0.38 1.69 -0.85
N ALA A 100 0.45 2.86 -1.47
CA ALA A 100 1.38 3.91 -1.09
C ALA A 100 0.70 5.28 -1.06
N PHE A 101 0.97 6.09 -0.04
CA PHE A 101 0.51 7.48 0.00
C PHE A 101 1.58 8.41 -0.59
N VAL A 102 1.18 9.24 -1.54
CA VAL A 102 2.03 10.29 -2.14
C VAL A 102 1.55 11.64 -1.61
N ALA A 103 2.30 12.17 -0.66
CA ALA A 103 2.00 13.46 -0.07
C ALA A 103 2.20 14.60 -1.10
N ASN A 104 1.24 15.52 -1.15
CA ASN A 104 1.31 16.75 -1.95
C ASN A 104 0.61 17.88 -1.18
N ALA A 105 1.40 18.81 -0.64
CA ALA A 105 0.88 19.91 0.17
C ALA A 105 -0.04 20.87 -0.60
N GLU A 106 0.07 20.91 -1.93
CA GLU A 106 -0.80 21.73 -2.79
C GLU A 106 -2.13 21.03 -3.11
N HIS A 107 -2.21 19.72 -2.89
CA HIS A 107 -3.44 18.97 -3.12
C HIS A 107 -4.45 19.20 -1.98
N PRO A 108 -5.75 19.46 -2.26
CA PRO A 108 -6.77 19.72 -1.23
C PRO A 108 -6.84 18.64 -0.14
N GLU A 109 -6.68 17.35 -0.53
CA GLU A 109 -6.69 16.22 0.40
C GLU A 109 -5.32 15.95 1.05
N GLY A 110 -4.26 16.71 0.71
CA GLY A 110 -2.91 16.52 1.21
C GLY A 110 -2.08 15.51 0.41
N GLY A 111 -2.65 14.90 -0.60
CA GLY A 111 -2.03 13.90 -1.47
C GLY A 111 -3.04 12.91 -2.04
N THR A 112 -2.52 11.87 -2.69
CA THR A 112 -3.31 10.76 -3.25
C THR A 112 -2.69 9.42 -2.88
N PHE A 113 -3.47 8.35 -3.02
CA PHE A 113 -2.97 6.99 -2.87
C PHE A 113 -2.66 6.39 -4.24
N TYR A 114 -1.59 5.61 -4.29
CA TYR A 114 -1.32 4.69 -5.38
C TYR A 114 -1.65 3.30 -4.89
N VAL A 115 -2.41 2.57 -5.69
CA VAL A 115 -3.00 1.28 -5.33
C VAL A 115 -2.66 0.28 -6.43
N GLY A 116 -2.10 -0.85 -6.05
CA GLY A 116 -1.92 -1.99 -6.95
C GLY A 116 -3.15 -2.90 -6.88
N ASN A 117 -3.66 -3.29 -8.07
CA ASN A 117 -4.64 -4.34 -8.23
C ASN A 117 -3.93 -5.59 -8.75
N GLN A 118 -4.16 -6.73 -8.11
CA GLN A 118 -3.42 -7.96 -8.36
C GLN A 118 -3.68 -8.55 -9.74
N TRP A 119 -4.95 -8.84 -10.03
CA TRP A 119 -5.36 -9.60 -11.21
C TRP A 119 -6.28 -8.79 -12.13
N ASP A 120 -6.48 -9.23 -13.27
CA ASP A 120 -7.42 -9.05 -14.38
C ASP A 120 -8.18 -7.69 -14.47
N PRO A 121 -7.47 -6.65 -14.93
CA PRO A 121 -6.05 -6.64 -15.25
C PRO A 121 -5.18 -6.20 -14.07
N PRO A 122 -3.95 -6.72 -13.90
CA PRO A 122 -2.99 -6.17 -12.96
C PRO A 122 -2.65 -4.74 -13.36
N MET A 123 -2.73 -3.81 -12.40
CA MET A 123 -2.52 -2.39 -12.68
C MET A 123 -2.14 -1.59 -11.45
N ILE A 124 -1.57 -0.43 -11.68
CA ILE A 124 -1.38 0.59 -10.65
C ILE A 124 -2.34 1.75 -10.91
N MET A 125 -3.13 2.09 -9.91
CA MET A 125 -4.11 3.17 -9.95
C MET A 125 -3.71 4.31 -9.03
N GLU A 126 -3.98 5.53 -9.43
CA GLU A 126 -4.00 6.67 -8.51
C GLU A 126 -5.43 6.90 -8.04
N VAL A 127 -5.60 6.91 -6.72
CA VAL A 127 -6.91 6.95 -6.05
C VAL A 127 -6.99 8.18 -5.17
N LEU A 128 -8.03 8.96 -5.38
CA LEU A 128 -8.39 10.10 -4.54
C LEU A 128 -9.25 9.63 -3.37
N VAL A 129 -8.75 9.80 -2.17
CA VAL A 129 -9.47 9.54 -0.91
C VAL A 129 -9.84 10.87 -0.26
N PRO A 130 -11.11 11.11 0.13
CA PRO A 130 -11.57 12.39 0.69
C PRO A 130 -11.14 12.52 2.17
N LEU A 131 -9.83 12.67 2.40
CA LEU A 131 -9.23 12.71 3.73
C LEU A 131 -9.64 13.96 4.52
N LYS A 132 -9.74 15.11 3.84
CA LYS A 132 -10.03 16.42 4.43
C LYS A 132 -11.42 16.92 4.07
N SER A 133 -11.90 16.62 2.88
CA SER A 133 -13.22 17.08 2.38
C SER A 133 -14.41 16.31 2.93
N SER A 134 -14.22 15.10 3.47
CA SER A 134 -15.26 14.35 4.16
C SER A 134 -14.91 14.10 5.63
N ARG A 135 -15.94 14.07 6.48
CA ARG A 135 -15.88 13.65 7.90
C ARG A 135 -16.77 12.45 8.18
N ALA A 136 -17.42 11.91 7.17
CA ALA A 136 -18.26 10.74 7.30
C ALA A 136 -17.43 9.50 7.70
N ALA A 137 -18.04 8.61 8.45
CA ALA A 137 -17.43 7.32 8.82
C ALA A 137 -17.17 6.44 7.59
N GLU A 138 -17.95 6.66 6.52
CA GLU A 138 -17.74 6.04 5.23
C GLU A 138 -17.88 7.08 4.11
N ALA A 139 -16.93 7.11 3.17
CA ALA A 139 -16.94 7.99 2.01
C ALA A 139 -16.24 7.32 0.83
N ALA A 140 -16.78 7.41 -0.37
CA ALA A 140 -16.21 6.76 -1.54
C ALA A 140 -14.85 7.36 -1.92
N ALA A 141 -13.88 6.50 -2.20
CA ALA A 141 -12.65 6.83 -2.89
C ALA A 141 -12.85 6.68 -4.40
N THR A 142 -12.11 7.45 -5.20
CA THR A 142 -12.31 7.53 -6.65
C THR A 142 -11.01 7.28 -7.39
N ILE A 143 -11.02 6.38 -8.36
CA ILE A 143 -9.90 6.20 -9.30
C ILE A 143 -9.83 7.43 -10.20
N ILE A 144 -8.72 8.16 -10.12
CA ILE A 144 -8.52 9.38 -10.94
C ILE A 144 -7.59 9.14 -12.12
N ARG A 145 -6.74 8.12 -12.02
CA ARG A 145 -5.79 7.77 -13.08
C ARG A 145 -5.39 6.29 -12.97
N VAL A 146 -5.10 5.67 -14.11
CA VAL A 146 -4.41 4.39 -14.21
C VAL A 146 -3.06 4.64 -14.85
N LEU A 147 -2.00 4.12 -14.27
CA LEU A 147 -0.67 4.28 -14.83
C LEU A 147 -0.51 3.42 -16.10
N PRO A 148 0.21 3.90 -17.11
CA PRO A 148 0.51 3.11 -18.32
C PRO A 148 1.51 1.97 -18.06
N PHE A 149 2.10 1.92 -16.87
CA PHE A 149 3.00 0.87 -16.42
C PHE A 149 2.22 -0.42 -16.15
N LYS A 150 2.75 -1.55 -16.65
CA LYS A 150 2.18 -2.87 -16.43
C LYS A 150 3.18 -3.75 -15.72
N MET A 151 2.71 -4.51 -14.77
CA MET A 151 3.46 -5.45 -13.97
C MET A 151 2.48 -6.54 -13.52
N ASP A 152 2.89 -7.76 -13.56
CA ASP A 152 2.12 -8.85 -12.99
C ASP A 152 2.29 -8.81 -11.48
N ASP A 153 1.19 -9.01 -10.74
CA ASP A 153 1.17 -9.15 -9.30
C ASP A 153 1.95 -8.03 -8.55
N PRO A 154 1.43 -6.79 -8.52
CA PRO A 154 2.05 -5.69 -7.78
C PRO A 154 1.78 -5.82 -6.26
N ALA A 155 2.40 -6.81 -5.62
CA ALA A 155 2.15 -7.25 -4.26
C ALA A 155 2.55 -6.23 -3.17
N ALA A 156 3.61 -5.45 -3.39
CA ALA A 156 4.02 -4.43 -2.42
C ALA A 156 4.41 -3.11 -3.08
N MET A 157 4.13 -2.00 -2.38
CA MET A 157 4.48 -0.67 -2.88
C MET A 157 4.88 0.29 -1.76
N TYR A 158 5.92 1.10 -1.98
CA TYR A 158 6.13 2.29 -1.18
C TYR A 158 6.59 3.48 -2.03
N TYR A 159 6.26 4.68 -1.59
CA TYR A 159 6.73 5.93 -2.19
C TYR A 159 8.00 6.43 -1.50
N ASP A 160 9.08 6.68 -2.27
CA ASP A 160 10.29 7.35 -1.78
C ASP A 160 10.20 8.87 -2.03
N PRO A 161 10.00 9.70 -1.00
CA PRO A 161 9.86 11.14 -1.18
C PRO A 161 11.14 11.84 -1.62
N VAL A 162 12.31 11.20 -1.46
CA VAL A 162 13.60 11.76 -1.88
C VAL A 162 13.80 11.63 -3.37
N THR A 163 13.54 10.44 -3.91
CA THR A 163 13.65 10.17 -5.35
C THR A 163 12.37 10.53 -6.12
N LYS A 164 11.25 10.74 -5.40
CA LYS A 164 9.89 10.95 -5.95
C LYS A 164 9.46 9.79 -6.86
N ARG A 165 9.72 8.57 -6.42
CA ARG A 165 9.42 7.34 -7.17
C ARG A 165 8.59 6.37 -6.35
N LEU A 166 7.75 5.62 -7.03
CA LEU A 166 7.17 4.41 -6.50
C LEU A 166 8.19 3.28 -6.61
N ASN A 167 8.31 2.50 -5.58
CA ASN A 167 9.06 1.26 -5.52
C ASN A 167 8.03 0.14 -5.38
N ILE A 168 7.93 -0.72 -6.38
CA ILE A 168 6.89 -1.73 -6.51
C ILE A 168 7.55 -3.09 -6.61
N VAL A 169 7.05 -4.04 -5.84
CA VAL A 169 7.48 -5.45 -5.90
C VAL A 169 6.45 -6.24 -6.69
N SER A 170 6.92 -7.08 -7.60
CA SER A 170 6.16 -8.18 -8.15
C SER A 170 6.59 -9.45 -7.46
N ASP A 171 5.65 -10.13 -6.78
CA ASP A 171 5.93 -11.43 -6.21
C ASP A 171 6.09 -12.49 -7.30
N ALA A 172 5.22 -12.50 -8.31
CA ALA A 172 5.28 -13.43 -9.43
C ALA A 172 6.64 -13.46 -10.14
N ASP A 173 7.30 -12.30 -10.27
CA ASP A 173 8.58 -12.15 -10.99
C ASP A 173 9.80 -12.07 -10.05
N ASN A 174 9.61 -11.94 -8.75
CA ASN A 174 10.68 -11.68 -7.76
C ASN A 174 11.54 -10.45 -8.14
N ILE A 175 10.91 -9.35 -8.48
CA ILE A 175 11.58 -8.10 -8.88
C ILE A 175 11.09 -6.91 -8.06
N LEU A 176 11.98 -5.95 -7.88
CA LEU A 176 11.68 -4.60 -7.43
C LEU A 176 11.84 -3.62 -8.59
N VAL A 177 10.83 -2.82 -8.85
CA VAL A 177 10.84 -1.82 -9.93
C VAL A 177 10.71 -0.42 -9.35
N GLU A 178 11.54 0.51 -9.83
CA GLU A 178 11.39 1.94 -9.59
C GLU A 178 10.62 2.57 -10.74
N VAL A 179 9.51 3.22 -10.43
CA VAL A 179 8.60 3.84 -11.42
C VAL A 179 8.35 5.30 -11.05
N THR A 180 8.30 6.18 -12.05
CA THR A 180 7.85 7.56 -11.83
C THR A 180 6.36 7.60 -11.50
N LEU A 181 5.87 8.70 -10.93
CA LEU A 181 4.44 8.89 -10.69
C LEU A 181 3.61 8.91 -11.98
N ASP A 182 4.23 9.05 -13.14
CA ASP A 182 3.57 8.99 -14.45
C ASP A 182 3.62 7.60 -15.09
N GLY A 183 4.22 6.61 -14.40
CA GLY A 183 4.28 5.22 -14.87
C GLY A 183 5.45 4.91 -15.81
N GLU A 184 6.50 5.74 -15.83
CA GLU A 184 7.73 5.42 -16.54
C GLU A 184 8.62 4.53 -15.66
N MET A 185 8.97 3.34 -16.15
CA MET A 185 9.92 2.45 -15.49
C MET A 185 11.34 3.03 -15.58
N ILE A 186 11.94 3.28 -14.44
CA ILE A 186 13.30 3.83 -14.35
C ILE A 186 14.32 2.72 -14.24
N LYS A 187 14.05 1.72 -13.38
CA LYS A 187 14.98 0.63 -13.13
C LYS A 187 14.29 -0.58 -12.52
N GLN A 188 14.86 -1.75 -12.80
CA GLN A 188 14.44 -3.02 -12.25
C GLN A 188 15.61 -3.69 -11.55
N TYR A 189 15.33 -4.40 -10.47
CA TYR A 189 16.30 -5.15 -9.67
C TYR A 189 15.75 -6.55 -9.40
N ALA A 190 16.61 -7.56 -9.41
CA ALA A 190 16.26 -8.82 -8.77
C ALA A 190 16.05 -8.60 -7.27
N PHE A 191 15.01 -9.18 -6.72
CA PHE A 191 14.64 -8.95 -5.34
C PHE A 191 14.93 -10.19 -4.47
N LEU A 192 15.13 -9.95 -3.17
CA LEU A 192 15.46 -10.99 -2.22
C LEU A 192 14.19 -11.61 -1.62
N GLY A 193 14.23 -12.91 -1.35
CA GLY A 193 13.14 -13.64 -0.70
C GLY A 193 12.27 -14.38 -1.70
N ASN A 194 11.14 -14.87 -1.22
CA ASN A 194 10.05 -15.47 -1.96
C ASN A 194 8.75 -14.97 -1.34
N GLU A 195 7.70 -14.84 -2.16
CA GLU A 195 6.38 -14.44 -1.69
C GLU A 195 6.48 -13.11 -0.90
N GLN A 196 7.00 -12.07 -1.58
CA GLN A 196 7.23 -10.76 -0.97
C GLN A 196 5.96 -9.92 -1.05
N GLU A 197 5.27 -9.74 0.10
CA GLU A 197 3.99 -9.04 0.19
C GLU A 197 4.09 -7.67 0.87
N GLY A 198 5.24 -7.31 1.39
CA GLY A 198 5.40 -6.02 2.06
C GLY A 198 6.74 -5.37 1.79
N LEU A 199 6.75 -4.04 1.62
CA LEU A 199 7.95 -3.26 1.41
C LEU A 199 7.88 -1.90 2.09
N CYS A 200 8.89 -1.57 2.88
CA CYS A 200 9.10 -0.20 3.32
C CYS A 200 10.58 0.12 3.49
N ARG A 201 10.89 1.40 3.64
CA ARG A 201 12.24 1.91 3.91
C ARG A 201 12.23 2.81 5.13
N ASP A 202 13.21 2.62 6.03
CA ASP A 202 13.37 3.49 7.18
C ASP A 202 14.25 4.71 6.89
N ASP A 203 14.34 5.59 7.89
CA ASP A 203 15.15 6.81 7.88
C ASP A 203 16.67 6.55 7.88
N GLU A 204 17.12 5.37 8.31
CA GLU A 204 18.51 4.94 8.26
C GLU A 204 18.89 4.31 6.90
N GLY A 205 17.89 4.10 6.01
CA GLY A 205 18.08 3.52 4.67
C GLY A 205 18.15 2.01 4.68
N TYR A 206 17.45 1.36 5.61
CA TYR A 206 17.19 -0.08 5.53
C TYR A 206 15.85 -0.32 4.84
N LEU A 207 15.82 -1.32 3.95
CA LEU A 207 14.60 -1.90 3.42
C LEU A 207 14.13 -3.01 4.36
N TYR A 208 12.84 -3.09 4.55
CA TYR A 208 12.14 -4.17 5.23
C TYR A 208 11.19 -4.81 4.24
N ILE A 209 11.30 -6.12 4.08
CA ILE A 209 10.56 -6.92 3.10
C ILE A 209 9.79 -7.97 3.90
N ALA A 210 8.48 -7.84 3.96
CA ALA A 210 7.62 -8.86 4.56
C ALA A 210 7.38 -9.99 3.56
N GLN A 211 7.22 -11.21 4.07
CA GLN A 211 7.00 -12.41 3.28
C GLN A 211 5.71 -13.08 3.73
N ASP A 212 4.91 -13.60 2.81
CA ASP A 212 3.62 -14.26 3.08
C ASP A 212 3.75 -15.38 4.12
N LYS A 213 4.68 -16.27 3.97
CA LYS A 213 4.93 -17.36 4.94
C LYS A 213 5.55 -16.92 6.27
N GLY A 214 5.52 -15.63 6.51
CA GLY A 214 6.02 -15.00 7.72
C GLY A 214 7.51 -14.66 7.66
N GLY A 215 7.88 -13.70 8.51
CA GLY A 215 9.22 -13.15 8.59
C GLY A 215 9.41 -11.85 7.81
N ILE A 216 10.39 -11.07 8.28
CA ILE A 216 10.76 -9.80 7.66
C ILE A 216 12.25 -9.81 7.38
N ILE A 217 12.63 -9.63 6.13
CA ILE A 217 14.01 -9.46 5.72
C ILE A 217 14.39 -7.99 5.91
N LYS A 218 15.47 -7.72 6.64
CA LYS A 218 16.06 -6.39 6.80
C LYS A 218 17.38 -6.31 6.05
N VAL A 219 17.48 -5.44 5.06
CA VAL A 219 18.70 -5.24 4.29
C VAL A 219 19.03 -3.76 4.14
N LYS A 220 20.33 -3.44 3.99
CA LYS A 220 20.74 -2.08 3.68
C LYS A 220 20.42 -1.77 2.23
N ASP A 221 19.68 -0.70 1.98
CA ASP A 221 19.40 -0.23 0.63
C ASP A 221 20.65 0.42 0.04
N LEU A 222 21.33 -0.30 -0.85
CA LEU A 222 22.55 0.13 -1.53
C LEU A 222 22.29 0.73 -2.92
N ARG A 223 21.01 0.88 -3.32
CA ARG A 223 20.69 1.50 -4.61
C ARG A 223 21.15 2.96 -4.61
N LYS A 224 21.80 3.35 -5.69
CA LYS A 224 22.24 4.74 -5.85
C LYS A 224 21.01 5.63 -6.07
N ARG A 225 20.92 6.68 -5.32
CA ARG A 225 19.89 7.71 -5.38
C ARG A 225 20.27 8.83 -6.33
#